data_2cfd05075d9c9917ac5753f39ab1d759
#
_entry.id   2cfd05075d9c9917ac5753f39ab1d759
#
_cell.length_a   1.000
_cell.length_b   1.000
_cell.length_c   1.000
_cell.angle_alpha   90.00
_cell.angle_beta   90.00
_cell.angle_gamma   90.00
#
_symmetry.space_group_name_H-M   'P 1'
#
loop_
_entity.id
_entity.type
_entity.pdbx_description
1 polymer ?
#
loop_
_entity_poly.entity_id
_entity_poly.type
_entity_poly.pdbx_seq_one_letter_code
_entity_poly.pdbx_strand_id
1 'polypeptide(L)'
;MPNEIKPPYFHRKSVRPSHLYRDIGRSAERPFMILATLLETSLGDLIAKTVFLSTLKDQFDHARLIVRYSDVRPYSAEVISLSPNIDHATPLKCERPRWLAEWFPDMRPWLPLGRWTLGREKMQSAFYDFVVIESMMDIRNLHGLGQPIQLRIPPEREPLLQRQLVGLGLDPNRWYATLHYRTSSYGPKLAKSPLRNSEPDSYRDLVSYIIDELGGQVVQLGHPEMEPFPARPGFVDLSRIKDGFMFQAYAVCHSRFMVGGPSGPVTLAFAFDVPLGVVDATDGYGGWGDGECVILTHEVTTPDGRVLMNRALFESGLLDQVELKRQIREGINHRIRKNSGAEVAAVARHLFDCTTDITGWRTPRQKPERMRPNHFIWPPKTHENMRFFGEPAMRPPTESA
;
A
#
# COMPACT_ATOMS: atom_id res chain seq x y z
N MET A 1 20.05 7.68 -24.43
CA MET A 1 20.54 7.69 -23.05
C MET A 1 19.33 7.73 -22.15
N PRO A 2 19.08 6.77 -21.27
CA PRO A 2 17.96 6.85 -20.36
C PRO A 2 18.23 8.01 -19.40
N ASN A 3 17.26 8.91 -19.27
CA ASN A 3 17.29 9.98 -18.29
C ASN A 3 17.46 9.35 -16.90
N GLU A 4 18.63 9.50 -16.30
CA GLU A 4 18.80 9.27 -14.88
C GLU A 4 17.80 10.17 -14.15
N ILE A 5 16.77 9.54 -13.60
CA ILE A 5 15.88 10.20 -12.67
C ILE A 5 16.72 10.49 -11.44
N LYS A 6 17.27 11.70 -11.35
CA LYS A 6 17.94 12.15 -10.14
C LYS A 6 16.94 12.03 -9.00
N PRO A 7 17.26 11.33 -7.92
CA PRO A 7 16.38 11.25 -6.77
C PRO A 7 16.05 12.66 -6.30
N PRO A 8 14.78 13.02 -6.15
CA PRO A 8 14.42 14.37 -5.74
C PRO A 8 14.94 14.60 -4.33
N TYR A 9 15.84 15.54 -4.20
CA TYR A 9 16.27 16.23 -2.98
C TYR A 9 16.73 15.41 -1.75
N PHE A 10 16.51 14.11 -1.69
CA PHE A 10 17.13 13.27 -0.70
C PHE A 10 18.58 12.99 -1.14
N HIS A 11 19.48 13.87 -0.80
CA HIS A 11 20.87 13.48 -0.78
C HIS A 11 21.01 12.29 0.18
N ARG A 12 21.69 11.21 -0.24
CA ARG A 12 22.05 10.10 0.67
C ARG A 12 22.63 10.58 2.01
N LYS A 13 23.23 11.77 2.02
CA LYS A 13 23.76 12.44 3.22
C LYS A 13 22.69 13.03 4.13
N SER A 14 21.50 13.39 3.62
CA SER A 14 20.41 13.93 4.43
C SER A 14 19.48 12.85 4.99
N VAL A 15 19.62 11.62 4.53
CA VAL A 15 18.77 10.46 4.94
C VAL A 15 19.41 9.61 6.04
N ARG A 16 20.69 9.87 6.39
CA ARG A 16 21.34 9.24 7.56
C ARG A 16 21.69 10.28 8.63
N PRO A 17 20.72 10.99 9.15
CA PRO A 17 21.02 12.07 10.07
C PRO A 17 21.19 11.59 11.52
N SER A 18 20.76 10.36 11.86
CA SER A 18 20.75 9.90 13.23
C SER A 18 22.12 10.06 13.93
N HIS A 19 23.22 9.73 13.25
CA HIS A 19 24.55 9.92 13.80
C HIS A 19 25.03 11.38 13.79
N LEU A 20 24.59 12.18 12.81
CA LEU A 20 24.93 13.61 12.73
C LEU A 20 24.17 14.42 13.78
N TYR A 21 22.93 14.01 14.09
CA TYR A 21 22.08 14.72 15.04
C TYR A 21 22.28 14.25 16.49
N ARG A 22 22.84 13.07 16.72
CA ARG A 22 23.32 12.65 18.04
C ARG A 22 24.33 13.64 18.62
N ASP A 23 25.21 14.17 17.76
CA ASP A 23 26.25 15.13 18.14
C ASP A 23 25.71 16.55 18.43
N ILE A 24 24.43 16.84 18.15
CA ILE A 24 23.80 18.13 18.41
C ILE A 24 23.18 18.19 19.82
N GLY A 25 23.38 17.19 20.66
CA GLY A 25 22.90 17.17 22.03
C GLY A 25 21.38 17.14 22.16
N ARG A 26 20.71 16.46 21.24
CA ARG A 26 19.26 16.22 21.33
C ARG A 26 18.93 15.25 22.45
N SER A 27 17.87 15.51 23.17
CA SER A 27 17.38 14.71 24.28
C SER A 27 15.86 14.65 24.29
N ALA A 28 15.27 13.86 25.18
CA ALA A 28 13.83 13.83 25.38
C ALA A 28 13.25 15.19 25.77
N GLU A 29 14.04 16.02 26.48
CA GLU A 29 13.65 17.38 26.89
C GLU A 29 13.74 18.38 25.72
N ARG A 30 14.64 18.12 24.76
CA ARG A 30 14.82 18.94 23.55
C ARG A 30 14.75 18.05 22.31
N PRO A 31 13.56 17.57 21.95
CA PRO A 31 13.41 16.62 20.86
C PRO A 31 13.73 17.24 19.50
N PHE A 32 14.12 16.38 18.57
CA PHE A 32 14.24 16.75 17.17
C PHE A 32 12.84 16.87 16.55
N MET A 33 12.45 18.07 16.13
CA MET A 33 11.09 18.35 15.67
C MET A 33 10.95 18.16 14.17
N ILE A 34 10.12 17.22 13.75
CA ILE A 34 9.79 16.94 12.34
C ILE A 34 8.37 17.42 12.06
N LEU A 35 8.21 18.26 11.06
CA LEU A 35 6.90 18.61 10.51
C LEU A 35 6.71 17.96 9.15
N ALA A 36 5.63 17.23 8.96
CA ALA A 36 5.24 16.67 7.67
C ALA A 36 3.89 17.21 7.21
N THR A 37 3.74 17.44 5.89
CA THR A 37 2.47 17.83 5.29
C THR A 37 2.03 16.76 4.30
N LEU A 38 0.91 16.09 4.58
CA LEU A 38 0.38 14.95 3.86
C LEU A 38 -0.96 15.32 3.23
N LEU A 39 -0.95 15.62 1.94
CA LEU A 39 -2.13 16.08 1.18
C LEU A 39 -2.76 14.99 0.32
N GLU A 40 -2.14 13.80 0.30
CA GLU A 40 -2.62 12.68 -0.48
C GLU A 40 -4.03 12.26 -0.10
N THR A 41 -4.83 11.93 -1.09
CA THR A 41 -6.23 11.54 -0.92
C THR A 41 -6.54 10.16 -1.48
N SER A 42 -5.60 9.53 -2.21
CA SER A 42 -5.76 8.13 -2.60
C SER A 42 -5.36 7.23 -1.44
N LEU A 43 -6.12 6.18 -1.19
CA LEU A 43 -5.91 5.32 -0.03
C LEU A 43 -4.52 4.66 -0.04
N GLY A 44 -4.12 4.10 -1.18
CA GLY A 44 -2.84 3.38 -1.27
C GLY A 44 -1.63 4.29 -1.03
N ASP A 45 -1.62 5.46 -1.67
CA ASP A 45 -0.53 6.43 -1.50
C ASP A 45 -0.51 7.04 -0.10
N LEU A 46 -1.68 7.27 0.50
CA LEU A 46 -1.79 7.76 1.88
C LEU A 46 -1.18 6.77 2.87
N ILE A 47 -1.49 5.46 2.73
CA ILE A 47 -0.91 4.41 3.55
C ILE A 47 0.61 4.36 3.35
N ALA A 48 1.07 4.35 2.10
CA ALA A 48 2.49 4.29 1.78
C ALA A 48 3.28 5.47 2.36
N LYS A 49 2.74 6.69 2.25
CA LYS A 49 3.35 7.90 2.83
C LYS A 49 3.32 7.88 4.36
N THR A 50 2.30 7.27 4.97
CA THR A 50 2.25 7.09 6.43
C THR A 50 3.35 6.13 6.90
N VAL A 51 3.59 5.03 6.17
CA VAL A 51 4.73 4.14 6.42
C VAL A 51 6.06 4.89 6.26
N PHE A 52 6.19 5.68 5.18
CA PHE A 52 7.38 6.49 4.95
C PHE A 52 7.69 7.42 6.13
N LEU A 53 6.70 8.17 6.61
CA LEU A 53 6.87 9.09 7.73
C LEU A 53 7.21 8.37 9.03
N SER A 54 6.59 7.22 9.29
CA SER A 54 6.92 6.38 10.45
C SER A 54 8.36 5.92 10.43
N THR A 55 8.81 5.46 9.26
CA THR A 55 10.18 4.98 9.05
C THR A 55 11.19 6.14 9.10
N LEU A 56 10.83 7.30 8.56
CA LEU A 56 11.67 8.48 8.63
C LEU A 56 11.93 8.89 10.07
N LYS A 57 10.89 8.95 10.90
CA LYS A 57 11.05 9.33 12.31
C LYS A 57 11.99 8.39 13.06
N ASP A 58 11.94 7.10 12.76
CA ASP A 58 12.77 6.07 13.39
C ASP A 58 14.28 6.26 13.15
N GLN A 59 14.64 7.10 12.16
CA GLN A 59 16.03 7.44 11.89
C GLN A 59 16.61 8.52 12.83
N PHE A 60 15.77 9.15 13.65
CA PHE A 60 16.16 10.25 14.51
C PHE A 60 15.94 9.89 15.98
N ASP A 61 17.00 9.92 16.77
CA ASP A 61 16.90 9.79 18.21
C ASP A 61 16.12 10.97 18.80
N HIS A 62 15.24 10.66 19.74
CA HIS A 62 14.41 11.67 20.43
C HIS A 62 13.61 12.58 19.48
N ALA A 63 13.19 12.07 18.34
CA ALA A 63 12.38 12.85 17.41
C ALA A 63 10.91 12.92 17.84
N ARG A 64 10.27 14.03 17.47
CA ARG A 64 8.81 14.17 17.48
C ARG A 64 8.32 14.48 16.07
N LEU A 65 7.38 13.67 15.61
CA LEU A 65 6.79 13.80 14.29
C LEU A 65 5.37 14.38 14.39
N ILE A 66 5.21 15.55 13.80
CA ILE A 66 3.93 16.24 13.69
C ILE A 66 3.48 16.18 12.24
N VAL A 67 2.29 15.62 11.99
CA VAL A 67 1.72 15.50 10.66
C VAL A 67 0.54 16.42 10.50
N ARG A 68 0.55 17.21 9.44
CA ARG A 68 -0.61 17.96 8.95
C ARG A 68 -1.16 17.26 7.73
N TYR A 69 -2.44 16.89 7.75
CA TYR A 69 -3.02 16.05 6.70
C TYR A 69 -4.29 16.64 6.10
N SER A 70 -4.59 16.27 4.87
CA SER A 70 -5.87 16.60 4.23
C SER A 70 -6.99 15.76 4.82
N ASP A 71 -8.06 16.41 5.27
CA ASP A 71 -9.28 15.77 5.79
C ASP A 71 -10.39 15.58 4.74
N VAL A 72 -10.04 15.75 3.46
CA VAL A 72 -10.98 15.56 2.33
C VAL A 72 -11.57 14.16 2.28
N ARG A 73 -10.82 13.15 2.78
CA ARG A 73 -11.29 11.78 2.85
C ARG A 73 -11.56 11.37 4.30
N PRO A 74 -12.69 10.72 4.58
CA PRO A 74 -13.07 10.35 5.94
C PRO A 74 -12.06 9.41 6.61
N TYR A 75 -11.36 8.59 5.83
CA TYR A 75 -10.36 7.65 6.34
C TYR A 75 -8.98 8.25 6.63
N SER A 76 -8.72 9.53 6.28
CA SER A 76 -7.37 10.10 6.39
C SER A 76 -6.83 10.06 7.83
N ALA A 77 -7.65 10.46 8.80
CA ALA A 77 -7.27 10.42 10.22
C ALA A 77 -7.02 8.98 10.71
N GLU A 78 -7.84 8.04 10.27
CA GLU A 78 -7.71 6.64 10.65
C GLU A 78 -6.45 6.00 10.09
N VAL A 79 -6.11 6.26 8.82
CA VAL A 79 -4.84 5.78 8.22
C VAL A 79 -3.63 6.29 9.00
N ILE A 80 -3.63 7.57 9.35
CA ILE A 80 -2.52 8.17 10.11
C ILE A 80 -2.42 7.58 11.51
N SER A 81 -3.57 7.27 12.14
CA SER A 81 -3.60 6.66 13.47
C SER A 81 -3.04 5.22 13.53
N LEU A 82 -2.86 4.56 12.37
CA LEU A 82 -2.19 3.26 12.30
C LEU A 82 -0.67 3.36 12.51
N SER A 83 -0.09 4.55 12.43
CA SER A 83 1.35 4.73 12.64
C SER A 83 1.69 4.74 14.12
N PRO A 84 2.61 3.87 14.57
CA PRO A 84 3.09 3.91 15.96
C PRO A 84 4.02 5.10 16.24
N ASN A 85 4.48 5.79 15.21
CA ASN A 85 5.55 6.79 15.28
C ASN A 85 5.07 8.23 15.06
N ILE A 86 3.81 8.48 14.71
CA ILE A 86 3.28 9.84 14.60
C ILE A 86 2.83 10.32 15.96
N ASP A 87 3.51 11.32 16.50
CA ASP A 87 3.22 11.85 17.85
C ASP A 87 2.00 12.75 17.86
N HIS A 88 1.78 13.51 16.77
CA HIS A 88 0.65 14.40 16.66
C HIS A 88 0.20 14.54 15.22
N ALA A 89 -1.10 14.49 15.00
CA ALA A 89 -1.71 14.68 13.69
C ALA A 89 -2.82 15.75 13.76
N THR A 90 -2.80 16.68 12.81
CA THR A 90 -3.79 17.78 12.76
C THR A 90 -4.36 17.90 11.35
N PRO A 91 -5.69 17.90 11.19
CA PRO A 91 -6.31 18.13 9.90
C PRO A 91 -6.00 19.52 9.38
N LEU A 92 -5.75 19.60 8.09
CA LEU A 92 -5.64 20.86 7.37
C LEU A 92 -7.00 21.21 6.79
N LYS A 93 -7.65 22.21 7.34
CA LYS A 93 -8.83 22.82 6.71
C LYS A 93 -8.38 23.57 5.46
N CYS A 94 -8.42 22.90 4.33
CA CYS A 94 -8.06 23.47 3.04
C CYS A 94 -9.30 23.99 2.33
N GLU A 95 -9.80 25.17 2.70
CA GLU A 95 -10.67 25.94 1.83
C GLU A 95 -9.82 26.57 0.72
N ARG A 96 -9.69 25.86 -0.41
CA ARG A 96 -8.95 26.37 -1.56
C ARG A 96 -9.86 26.81 -2.66
N PRO A 97 -9.63 27.96 -3.26
CA PRO A 97 -10.07 28.19 -4.62
C PRO A 97 -9.39 27.15 -5.54
N ARG A 98 -10.21 26.37 -6.24
CA ARG A 98 -9.78 25.28 -7.12
C ARG A 98 -8.70 25.72 -8.14
N TRP A 99 -8.82 26.95 -8.64
CA TRP A 99 -7.87 27.55 -9.57
C TRP A 99 -6.46 27.69 -8.97
N LEU A 100 -6.33 27.99 -7.68
CA LEU A 100 -5.02 28.16 -7.03
C LEU A 100 -4.29 26.82 -6.93
N ALA A 101 -5.03 25.73 -6.72
CA ALA A 101 -4.45 24.37 -6.72
C ALA A 101 -4.05 23.88 -8.11
N GLU A 102 -4.70 24.37 -9.16
CA GLU A 102 -4.39 24.05 -10.55
C GLU A 102 -3.17 24.83 -11.05
N TRP A 103 -3.02 26.08 -10.66
CA TRP A 103 -1.91 26.94 -11.12
C TRP A 103 -0.61 26.72 -10.34
N PHE A 104 -0.71 26.28 -9.09
CA PHE A 104 0.46 26.07 -8.22
C PHE A 104 0.39 24.69 -7.54
N PRO A 105 0.45 23.59 -8.30
CA PRO A 105 0.36 22.25 -7.73
C PRO A 105 1.47 21.98 -6.69
N ASP A 106 2.65 22.53 -6.89
CA ASP A 106 3.80 22.34 -5.99
C ASP A 106 3.74 23.20 -4.71
N MET A 107 2.84 24.20 -4.70
CA MET A 107 2.60 25.03 -3.52
C MET A 107 1.53 24.43 -2.59
N ARG A 108 0.97 23.28 -2.91
CA ARG A 108 -0.04 22.60 -2.08
C ARG A 108 0.35 22.48 -0.60
N PRO A 109 1.58 22.16 -0.24
CA PRO A 109 2.01 22.10 1.15
C PRO A 109 1.98 23.44 1.87
N TRP A 110 2.04 24.54 1.11
CA TRP A 110 2.26 25.89 1.61
C TRP A 110 0.99 26.68 1.88
N LEU A 111 -0.12 26.27 1.28
CA LEU A 111 -1.38 27.00 1.25
C LEU A 111 -2.26 26.91 2.51
N PRO A 112 -2.12 25.96 3.42
CA PRO A 112 -3.12 25.72 4.44
C PRO A 112 -3.29 26.79 5.51
N LEU A 113 -2.47 27.82 5.56
CA LEU A 113 -2.51 28.78 6.66
C LEU A 113 -2.76 30.22 6.23
N GLY A 114 -3.18 30.47 5.00
CA GLY A 114 -3.52 31.81 4.51
C GLY A 114 -2.40 32.82 4.56
N ARG A 115 -1.19 32.40 4.87
CA ARG A 115 0.01 33.24 4.89
C ARG A 115 1.00 32.82 3.82
N TRP A 116 1.37 33.74 2.97
CA TRP A 116 2.27 33.55 1.85
C TRP A 116 3.71 33.27 2.29
N THR A 117 4.42 32.63 1.54
CA THR A 117 5.25 31.51 1.90
C THR A 117 6.73 31.71 1.70
N LEU A 118 7.21 32.77 1.14
CA LEU A 118 8.66 33.07 1.13
C LEU A 118 9.25 33.28 2.54
N GLY A 119 8.43 33.66 3.51
CA GLY A 119 8.81 33.70 4.90
C GLY A 119 8.50 32.42 5.69
N ARG A 120 7.73 31.49 5.12
CA ARG A 120 7.18 30.35 5.85
C ARG A 120 8.15 29.19 6.02
N GLU A 121 8.98 28.91 5.02
CA GLU A 121 10.10 27.97 5.19
C GLU A 121 11.00 28.42 6.32
N LYS A 122 11.35 29.71 6.34
CA LYS A 122 12.15 30.29 7.42
C LYS A 122 11.41 30.28 8.77
N MET A 123 10.09 30.52 8.78
CA MET A 123 9.29 30.44 10.01
C MET A 123 9.10 28.98 10.47
N GLN A 124 8.89 28.06 9.56
CA GLN A 124 8.78 26.62 9.89
C GLN A 124 10.13 26.11 10.37
N SER A 125 11.22 26.47 9.73
CA SER A 125 12.58 26.10 10.16
C SER A 125 13.00 26.71 11.50
N ALA A 126 12.34 27.76 11.97
CA ALA A 126 12.55 28.29 13.31
C ALA A 126 11.95 27.42 14.43
N PHE A 127 10.88 26.65 14.10
CA PHE A 127 10.19 25.81 15.06
C PHE A 127 10.41 24.32 14.86
N TYR A 128 10.85 23.93 13.66
CA TYR A 128 11.06 22.54 13.26
C TYR A 128 12.46 22.35 12.72
N ASP A 129 13.10 21.31 13.18
CA ASP A 129 14.45 20.97 12.73
C ASP A 129 14.42 20.37 11.32
N PHE A 130 13.30 19.71 10.94
CA PHE A 130 13.14 19.12 9.63
C PHE A 130 11.70 19.28 9.12
N VAL A 131 11.55 19.66 7.86
CA VAL A 131 10.24 19.80 7.21
C VAL A 131 10.17 18.86 6.03
N VAL A 132 9.17 17.97 6.05
CA VAL A 132 8.91 16.97 5.01
C VAL A 132 7.72 17.45 4.18
N ILE A 133 7.94 17.67 2.92
CA ILE A 133 6.89 17.99 1.95
C ILE A 133 6.48 16.73 1.18
N GLU A 134 5.31 16.77 0.58
CA GLU A 134 4.71 15.58 -0.05
C GLU A 134 5.56 14.97 -1.17
N SER A 135 6.24 15.78 -1.97
CA SER A 135 7.14 15.30 -3.03
C SER A 135 8.35 14.51 -2.50
N MET A 136 8.72 14.70 -1.23
CA MET A 136 9.80 13.95 -0.58
C MET A 136 9.34 12.57 -0.11
N MET A 137 8.03 12.38 0.09
CA MET A 137 7.42 11.13 0.54
C MET A 137 7.22 10.14 -0.60
N ASP A 138 8.15 10.09 -1.53
CA ASP A 138 8.11 9.06 -2.57
C ASP A 138 8.52 7.73 -1.94
N ILE A 139 7.66 6.74 -2.11
CA ILE A 139 7.89 5.39 -1.59
C ILE A 139 9.22 4.81 -2.10
N ARG A 140 9.69 5.27 -3.26
CA ARG A 140 11.00 4.92 -3.82
C ARG A 140 12.18 5.30 -2.93
N ASN A 141 11.99 6.28 -2.07
CA ASN A 141 13.00 6.74 -1.14
C ASN A 141 13.02 5.94 0.17
N LEU A 142 12.02 5.08 0.38
CA LEU A 142 11.86 4.34 1.63
C LEU A 142 13.06 3.40 1.90
N HIS A 143 13.59 2.77 0.85
CA HIS A 143 14.78 1.91 0.95
C HIS A 143 16.02 2.62 1.49
N GLY A 144 16.13 3.94 1.28
CA GLY A 144 17.21 4.75 1.83
C GLY A 144 17.06 5.03 3.32
N LEU A 145 15.89 4.81 3.89
CA LEU A 145 15.58 5.00 5.30
C LEU A 145 15.81 3.72 6.15
N GLY A 146 16.17 2.61 5.53
CA GLY A 146 16.30 1.33 6.22
C GLY A 146 14.99 0.53 6.19
N GLN A 147 14.66 -0.12 7.30
CA GLN A 147 13.47 -0.95 7.38
C GLN A 147 12.19 -0.16 7.48
N PRO A 148 11.18 -0.46 6.65
CA PRO A 148 9.86 0.13 6.81
C PRO A 148 9.23 -0.24 8.15
N ILE A 149 8.78 0.79 8.86
CA ILE A 149 8.02 0.59 10.09
C ILE A 149 6.63 0.06 9.75
N GLN A 150 6.29 -1.06 10.35
CA GLN A 150 4.99 -1.68 10.20
C GLN A 150 3.91 -0.83 10.89
N LEU A 151 2.80 -0.59 10.18
CA LEU A 151 1.62 0.01 10.79
C LEU A 151 0.98 -0.97 11.78
N ARG A 152 0.18 -0.45 12.70
CA ARG A 152 -0.49 -1.24 13.74
C ARG A 152 -1.90 -0.72 13.97
N ILE A 153 -2.79 -1.63 14.29
CA ILE A 153 -4.08 -1.23 14.83
C ILE A 153 -3.86 -0.66 16.24
N PRO A 154 -4.46 0.48 16.58
CA PRO A 154 -4.39 0.99 17.96
C PRO A 154 -4.92 -0.04 18.95
N PRO A 155 -4.13 -0.44 19.97
CA PRO A 155 -4.47 -1.55 20.86
C PRO A 155 -5.83 -1.36 21.59
N GLU A 156 -6.19 -0.13 21.88
CA GLU A 156 -7.46 0.20 22.53
C GLU A 156 -8.68 -0.07 21.63
N ARG A 157 -8.49 -0.14 20.31
CA ARG A 157 -9.55 -0.44 19.35
C ARG A 157 -9.72 -1.93 19.04
N GLU A 158 -8.65 -2.72 19.20
CA GLU A 158 -8.65 -4.13 18.82
C GLU A 158 -9.81 -4.95 19.42
N PRO A 159 -10.11 -4.88 20.75
CA PRO A 159 -11.18 -5.70 21.33
C PRO A 159 -12.57 -5.37 20.77
N LEU A 160 -12.79 -4.10 20.41
CA LEU A 160 -14.07 -3.68 19.82
C LEU A 160 -14.19 -4.19 18.39
N LEU A 161 -13.14 -4.00 17.57
CA LEU A 161 -13.11 -4.43 16.18
C LEU A 161 -13.26 -5.94 16.05
N GLN A 162 -12.60 -6.70 16.94
CA GLN A 162 -12.73 -8.15 17.00
C GLN A 162 -14.18 -8.58 17.27
N ARG A 163 -14.80 -8.03 18.33
CA ARG A 163 -16.20 -8.36 18.66
C ARG A 163 -17.14 -8.01 17.53
N GLN A 164 -16.90 -6.93 16.84
CA GLN A 164 -17.75 -6.52 15.71
C GLN A 164 -17.61 -7.47 14.52
N LEU A 165 -16.38 -7.90 14.16
CA LEU A 165 -16.19 -8.89 13.09
C LEU A 165 -16.83 -10.26 13.45
N VAL A 166 -16.70 -10.68 14.71
CA VAL A 166 -17.39 -11.89 15.20
C VAL A 166 -18.92 -11.72 15.11
N GLY A 167 -19.43 -10.54 15.48
CA GLY A 167 -20.85 -10.20 15.36
C GLY A 167 -21.37 -10.21 13.91
N LEU A 168 -20.49 -10.00 12.93
CA LEU A 168 -20.80 -10.14 11.50
C LEU A 168 -20.73 -11.59 10.99
N GLY A 169 -20.41 -12.55 11.86
CA GLY A 169 -20.41 -13.98 11.54
C GLY A 169 -19.03 -14.58 11.27
N LEU A 170 -17.94 -13.87 11.57
CA LEU A 170 -16.59 -14.42 11.45
C LEU A 170 -16.23 -15.25 12.70
N ASP A 171 -15.84 -16.49 12.50
CA ASP A 171 -15.40 -17.39 13.58
C ASP A 171 -13.94 -17.11 13.95
N PRO A 172 -13.63 -16.68 15.18
CA PRO A 172 -12.27 -16.35 15.60
C PRO A 172 -11.32 -17.56 15.67
N ASN A 173 -11.85 -18.77 15.72
CA ASN A 173 -11.05 -20.00 15.78
C ASN A 173 -10.67 -20.54 14.39
N ARG A 174 -11.18 -19.92 13.34
CA ARG A 174 -10.89 -20.29 11.94
C ARG A 174 -10.14 -19.17 11.24
N TRP A 175 -9.13 -19.52 10.47
CA TRP A 175 -8.44 -18.55 9.64
C TRP A 175 -9.36 -17.97 8.56
N TYR A 176 -9.04 -16.78 8.10
CA TYR A 176 -9.71 -16.16 6.97
C TYR A 176 -8.71 -15.47 6.03
N ALA A 177 -9.11 -15.31 4.79
CA ALA A 177 -8.43 -14.46 3.83
C ALA A 177 -9.23 -13.17 3.60
N THR A 178 -8.53 -12.09 3.31
CA THR A 178 -9.17 -10.87 2.80
C THR A 178 -9.08 -10.81 1.29
N LEU A 179 -10.10 -10.25 0.67
CA LEU A 179 -10.10 -10.00 -0.76
C LEU A 179 -10.53 -8.57 -1.08
N HIS A 180 -9.92 -8.04 -2.14
CA HIS A 180 -10.35 -6.77 -2.72
C HIS A 180 -10.15 -6.78 -4.23
N TYR A 181 -11.16 -6.34 -4.96
CA TYR A 181 -11.07 -6.10 -6.39
C TYR A 181 -11.75 -4.79 -6.74
N ARG A 182 -11.35 -4.24 -7.85
CA ARG A 182 -11.88 -2.99 -8.34
C ARG A 182 -12.84 -3.26 -9.48
N THR A 183 -14.01 -2.62 -9.41
CA THR A 183 -15.00 -2.63 -10.50
C THR A 183 -15.09 -1.27 -11.17
N SER A 184 -15.76 -1.22 -12.32
CA SER A 184 -16.02 0.02 -13.05
C SER A 184 -16.95 0.99 -12.30
N SER A 185 -17.67 0.51 -11.28
CA SER A 185 -18.58 1.29 -10.44
C SER A 185 -17.90 2.30 -9.51
N TYR A 186 -16.58 2.22 -9.35
CA TYR A 186 -15.81 3.08 -8.43
C TYR A 186 -15.78 4.57 -8.81
N GLY A 187 -16.72 5.03 -9.60
CA GLY A 187 -16.91 6.42 -9.98
C GLY A 187 -16.41 6.79 -11.38
N PRO A 188 -17.00 7.82 -12.00
CA PRO A 188 -16.81 8.13 -13.43
C PRO A 188 -15.38 8.53 -13.80
N LYS A 189 -14.59 9.06 -12.87
CA LYS A 189 -13.18 9.40 -13.13
C LYS A 189 -12.28 8.15 -13.17
N LEU A 190 -12.69 7.08 -12.51
CA LEU A 190 -11.90 5.86 -12.33
C LEU A 190 -12.35 4.76 -13.30
N ALA A 191 -13.53 4.87 -13.89
CA ALA A 191 -13.93 4.09 -15.08
C ALA A 191 -12.94 4.27 -16.27
N LYS A 192 -12.13 5.35 -16.23
CA LYS A 192 -11.07 5.62 -17.23
C LYS A 192 -9.82 4.71 -17.11
N SER A 193 -9.80 3.76 -16.20
CA SER A 193 -8.69 2.80 -16.09
C SER A 193 -9.17 1.35 -16.12
N PRO A 194 -9.73 0.88 -17.25
CA PRO A 194 -10.30 -0.46 -17.39
C PRO A 194 -9.26 -1.56 -17.13
N LEU A 195 -7.98 -1.28 -17.37
CA LEU A 195 -6.89 -2.23 -17.12
C LEU A 195 -6.81 -2.68 -15.64
N ARG A 196 -7.20 -1.81 -14.71
CA ARG A 196 -7.16 -2.08 -13.26
C ARG A 196 -8.43 -2.72 -12.72
N ASN A 197 -9.48 -2.79 -13.51
CA ASN A 197 -10.72 -3.44 -13.08
C ASN A 197 -10.57 -4.95 -13.28
N SER A 198 -11.10 -5.71 -12.34
CA SER A 198 -11.14 -7.17 -12.39
C SER A 198 -12.55 -7.66 -12.71
N GLU A 199 -12.65 -8.91 -13.15
CA GLU A 199 -13.92 -9.56 -13.39
C GLU A 199 -14.47 -10.12 -12.06
N PRO A 200 -15.69 -9.73 -11.62
CA PRO A 200 -16.26 -10.19 -10.36
C PRO A 200 -16.38 -11.72 -10.26
N ASP A 201 -16.64 -12.41 -11.37
CA ASP A 201 -16.81 -13.86 -11.40
C ASP A 201 -15.55 -14.62 -10.97
N SER A 202 -14.36 -14.13 -11.37
CA SER A 202 -13.08 -14.72 -10.94
C SER A 202 -12.93 -14.70 -9.42
N TYR A 203 -13.49 -13.70 -8.75
CA TYR A 203 -13.47 -13.61 -7.29
C TYR A 203 -14.58 -14.43 -6.63
N ARG A 204 -15.70 -14.69 -7.30
CA ARG A 204 -16.71 -15.64 -6.83
C ARG A 204 -16.14 -17.06 -6.76
N ASP A 205 -15.40 -17.46 -7.77
CA ASP A 205 -14.68 -18.74 -7.78
C ASP A 205 -13.66 -18.80 -6.64
N LEU A 206 -12.89 -17.72 -6.42
CA LEU A 206 -11.95 -17.63 -5.31
C LEU A 206 -12.65 -17.81 -3.95
N VAL A 207 -13.78 -17.12 -3.72
CA VAL A 207 -14.54 -17.24 -2.47
C VAL A 207 -15.00 -18.68 -2.24
N SER A 208 -15.54 -19.32 -3.29
CA SER A 208 -15.94 -20.73 -3.21
C SER A 208 -14.75 -21.63 -2.91
N TYR A 209 -13.64 -21.44 -3.59
CA TYR A 209 -12.44 -22.23 -3.37
C TYR A 209 -11.91 -22.12 -1.93
N ILE A 210 -11.82 -20.89 -1.38
CA ILE A 210 -11.32 -20.69 -0.01
C ILE A 210 -12.26 -21.35 1.02
N ILE A 211 -13.58 -21.21 0.85
CA ILE A 211 -14.54 -21.69 1.83
C ILE A 211 -14.73 -23.22 1.72
N ASP A 212 -14.92 -23.71 0.50
CA ASP A 212 -15.33 -25.09 0.26
C ASP A 212 -14.15 -26.06 0.20
N GLU A 213 -13.03 -25.64 -0.40
CA GLU A 213 -11.88 -26.51 -0.62
C GLU A 213 -10.78 -26.32 0.44
N LEU A 214 -10.51 -25.05 0.84
CA LEU A 214 -9.46 -24.77 1.82
C LEU A 214 -9.99 -24.70 3.26
N GLY A 215 -11.30 -24.71 3.47
CA GLY A 215 -11.93 -24.68 4.79
C GLY A 215 -11.75 -23.36 5.55
N GLY A 216 -11.43 -22.28 4.86
CA GLY A 216 -11.26 -20.94 5.43
C GLY A 216 -12.54 -20.14 5.49
N GLN A 217 -12.38 -18.88 5.82
CA GLN A 217 -13.41 -17.85 5.74
C GLN A 217 -12.91 -16.72 4.84
N VAL A 218 -13.80 -15.86 4.37
CA VAL A 218 -13.45 -14.76 3.47
C VAL A 218 -14.06 -13.45 3.95
N VAL A 219 -13.25 -12.39 3.95
CA VAL A 219 -13.68 -11.02 4.24
C VAL A 219 -13.45 -10.16 3.02
N GLN A 220 -14.52 -9.65 2.43
CA GLN A 220 -14.45 -8.70 1.32
C GLN A 220 -14.24 -7.29 1.82
N LEU A 221 -13.25 -6.62 1.23
CA LEU A 221 -12.99 -5.19 1.42
C LEU A 221 -13.56 -4.41 0.23
N GLY A 222 -13.84 -3.14 0.44
CA GLY A 222 -14.28 -2.29 -0.66
C GLY A 222 -15.10 -1.09 -0.23
N HIS A 223 -15.99 -0.67 -1.10
CA HIS A 223 -16.89 0.47 -0.88
C HIS A 223 -18.34 0.09 -1.26
N PRO A 224 -19.33 0.82 -0.76
CA PRO A 224 -20.76 0.45 -0.90
C PRO A 224 -21.29 0.34 -2.34
N GLU A 225 -20.59 0.94 -3.30
CA GLU A 225 -20.99 0.92 -4.72
C GLU A 225 -20.53 -0.33 -5.47
N MET A 226 -19.74 -1.21 -4.82
CA MET A 226 -19.36 -2.50 -5.41
C MET A 226 -20.55 -3.43 -5.56
N GLU A 227 -20.50 -4.25 -6.58
CA GLU A 227 -21.50 -5.33 -6.75
C GLU A 227 -21.43 -6.28 -5.53
N PRO A 228 -22.58 -6.58 -4.89
CA PRO A 228 -22.59 -7.48 -3.74
C PRO A 228 -22.32 -8.92 -4.14
N PHE A 229 -21.58 -9.63 -3.29
CA PHE A 229 -21.53 -11.08 -3.37
C PHE A 229 -22.78 -11.72 -2.79
N PRO A 230 -23.19 -12.89 -3.28
CA PRO A 230 -24.21 -13.68 -2.62
C PRO A 230 -23.82 -13.99 -1.18
N ALA A 231 -24.76 -13.77 -0.26
CA ALA A 231 -24.55 -14.11 1.15
C ALA A 231 -24.37 -15.63 1.29
N ARG A 232 -23.36 -16.05 2.05
CA ARG A 232 -23.10 -17.45 2.36
C ARG A 232 -22.36 -17.59 3.69
N PRO A 233 -22.46 -18.74 4.37
CA PRO A 233 -21.67 -19.02 5.57
C PRO A 233 -20.17 -18.90 5.31
N GLY A 234 -19.45 -18.27 6.24
CA GLY A 234 -18.00 -18.06 6.10
C GLY A 234 -17.59 -16.87 5.20
N PHE A 235 -18.54 -16.10 4.71
CA PHE A 235 -18.29 -14.88 3.94
C PHE A 235 -18.82 -13.64 4.66
N VAL A 236 -17.97 -12.64 4.85
CA VAL A 236 -18.32 -11.34 5.44
C VAL A 236 -17.99 -10.22 4.47
N ASP A 237 -18.98 -9.38 4.17
CA ASP A 237 -18.83 -8.23 3.28
C ASP A 237 -18.69 -6.93 4.09
N LEU A 238 -17.48 -6.40 4.19
CA LEU A 238 -17.19 -5.10 4.83
C LEU A 238 -17.39 -3.92 3.88
N SER A 239 -17.59 -4.14 2.59
CA SER A 239 -17.77 -3.06 1.62
C SER A 239 -19.01 -2.20 1.90
N ARG A 240 -19.99 -2.76 2.59
CA ARG A 240 -21.27 -2.12 2.93
C ARG A 240 -21.23 -1.28 4.21
N ILE A 241 -20.15 -1.37 4.97
CA ILE A 241 -20.04 -0.63 6.23
C ILE A 241 -19.61 0.79 5.92
N LYS A 242 -20.49 1.76 6.22
CA LYS A 242 -20.17 3.17 6.10
C LYS A 242 -19.05 3.52 7.08
N ASP A 243 -18.09 4.33 6.63
CA ASP A 243 -16.92 4.76 7.41
C ASP A 243 -16.14 3.57 8.01
N GLY A 244 -16.15 2.44 7.27
CA GLY A 244 -15.64 1.14 7.72
C GLY A 244 -14.14 0.95 7.51
N PHE A 245 -13.34 2.01 7.30
CA PHE A 245 -11.92 1.84 7.01
C PHE A 245 -11.18 1.07 8.12
N MET A 246 -11.41 1.42 9.38
CA MET A 246 -10.73 0.75 10.49
C MET A 246 -11.10 -0.74 10.61
N PHE A 247 -12.35 -1.10 10.27
CA PHE A 247 -12.74 -2.51 10.16
C PHE A 247 -11.98 -3.24 9.06
N GLN A 248 -11.87 -2.62 7.89
CA GLN A 248 -11.14 -3.20 6.77
C GLN A 248 -9.65 -3.31 7.09
N ALA A 249 -9.06 -2.30 7.73
CA ALA A 249 -7.68 -2.33 8.18
C ALA A 249 -7.43 -3.46 9.20
N TYR A 250 -8.32 -3.60 10.20
CA TYR A 250 -8.26 -4.66 11.18
C TYR A 250 -8.39 -6.05 10.53
N ALA A 251 -9.35 -6.19 9.61
CA ALA A 251 -9.55 -7.46 8.88
C ALA A 251 -8.30 -7.84 8.08
N VAL A 252 -7.64 -6.89 7.40
CA VAL A 252 -6.37 -7.18 6.70
C VAL A 252 -5.29 -7.57 7.70
N CYS A 253 -5.11 -6.80 8.78
CA CYS A 253 -4.06 -7.02 9.77
C CYS A 253 -4.06 -8.44 10.34
N HIS A 254 -5.24 -9.02 10.54
CA HIS A 254 -5.44 -10.35 11.16
C HIS A 254 -5.78 -11.45 10.14
N SER A 255 -5.80 -11.16 8.86
CA SER A 255 -6.02 -12.18 7.83
C SER A 255 -4.80 -13.09 7.68
N ARG A 256 -5.02 -14.34 7.32
CA ARG A 256 -3.96 -15.29 6.99
C ARG A 256 -3.20 -14.81 5.77
N PHE A 257 -3.91 -14.36 4.74
CA PHE A 257 -3.37 -13.72 3.54
C PHE A 257 -4.42 -12.84 2.88
N MET A 258 -3.97 -12.03 1.94
CA MET A 258 -4.84 -11.21 1.09
C MET A 258 -4.68 -11.58 -0.38
N VAL A 259 -5.78 -11.59 -1.14
CA VAL A 259 -5.77 -11.63 -2.61
C VAL A 259 -6.48 -10.38 -3.13
N GLY A 260 -5.84 -9.66 -4.05
CA GLY A 260 -6.46 -8.44 -4.56
C GLY A 260 -5.95 -7.99 -5.92
N GLY A 261 -6.80 -7.24 -6.62
CA GLY A 261 -6.43 -6.53 -7.84
C GLY A 261 -5.67 -5.23 -7.53
N PRO A 262 -5.12 -4.54 -8.56
CA PRO A 262 -4.31 -3.34 -8.43
C PRO A 262 -5.12 -2.15 -7.88
N SER A 263 -5.21 -2.04 -6.57
CA SER A 263 -6.03 -1.06 -5.85
C SER A 263 -5.43 -0.65 -4.51
N GLY A 264 -5.88 0.49 -3.96
CA GLY A 264 -5.38 1.04 -2.70
C GLY A 264 -5.41 0.08 -1.49
N PRO A 265 -6.47 -0.71 -1.26
CA PRO A 265 -6.52 -1.64 -0.14
C PRO A 265 -5.41 -2.68 -0.08
N VAL A 266 -4.80 -3.10 -1.20
CA VAL A 266 -3.66 -4.04 -1.18
C VAL A 266 -2.43 -3.46 -0.48
N THR A 267 -2.33 -2.13 -0.41
CA THR A 267 -1.27 -1.45 0.32
C THR A 267 -1.34 -1.70 1.83
N LEU A 268 -2.54 -2.01 2.38
CA LEU A 268 -2.66 -2.42 3.79
C LEU A 268 -1.94 -3.73 4.06
N ALA A 269 -2.00 -4.70 3.12
CA ALA A 269 -1.28 -5.96 3.30
C ALA A 269 0.23 -5.73 3.43
N PHE A 270 0.80 -4.85 2.60
CA PHE A 270 2.20 -4.45 2.74
C PHE A 270 2.46 -3.75 4.08
N ALA A 271 1.58 -2.81 4.48
CA ALA A 271 1.76 -2.01 5.68
C ALA A 271 1.67 -2.84 6.97
N PHE A 272 0.91 -3.94 6.95
CA PHE A 272 0.78 -4.90 8.06
C PHE A 272 1.61 -6.16 7.89
N ASP A 273 2.41 -6.24 6.84
CA ASP A 273 3.23 -7.42 6.54
C ASP A 273 2.40 -8.72 6.42
N VAL A 274 1.30 -8.63 5.70
CA VAL A 274 0.39 -9.75 5.41
C VAL A 274 0.77 -10.37 4.08
N PRO A 275 0.85 -11.70 3.96
CA PRO A 275 1.06 -12.38 2.69
C PRO A 275 0.03 -11.95 1.64
N LEU A 276 0.49 -11.63 0.43
CA LEU A 276 -0.32 -10.96 -0.58
C LEU A 276 -0.16 -11.59 -1.95
N GLY A 277 -1.27 -11.91 -2.59
CA GLY A 277 -1.37 -12.18 -4.01
C GLY A 277 -1.97 -11.00 -4.78
N VAL A 278 -1.21 -10.38 -5.66
CA VAL A 278 -1.72 -9.34 -6.57
C VAL A 278 -2.07 -10.00 -7.89
N VAL A 279 -3.35 -10.02 -8.22
CA VAL A 279 -3.88 -10.59 -9.47
C VAL A 279 -4.31 -9.49 -10.43
N ASP A 280 -4.42 -9.77 -11.71
CA ASP A 280 -4.67 -8.77 -12.77
C ASP A 280 -3.68 -7.59 -12.72
N ALA A 281 -2.48 -7.83 -12.25
CA ALA A 281 -1.51 -6.77 -12.05
C ALA A 281 -1.21 -6.00 -13.33
N THR A 282 -1.26 -4.68 -13.25
CA THR A 282 -1.04 -3.73 -14.37
C THR A 282 0.21 -2.91 -14.23
N ASP A 283 0.86 -3.01 -13.08
CA ASP A 283 2.10 -2.32 -12.74
C ASP A 283 2.94 -3.28 -11.91
N GLY A 284 4.20 -2.98 -11.79
CA GLY A 284 5.04 -3.70 -10.85
C GLY A 284 4.63 -3.40 -9.41
N TYR A 285 3.99 -4.34 -8.76
CA TYR A 285 3.70 -4.28 -7.33
C TYR A 285 4.81 -5.01 -6.59
N GLY A 286 5.68 -4.26 -5.96
CA GLY A 286 6.59 -4.78 -4.97
C GLY A 286 6.13 -4.36 -3.57
N GLY A 287 6.33 -5.21 -2.59
CA GLY A 287 6.08 -4.88 -1.19
C GLY A 287 7.33 -4.38 -0.50
N TRP A 288 7.14 -3.77 0.63
CA TRP A 288 8.21 -3.39 1.55
C TRP A 288 8.21 -4.23 2.83
N GLY A 289 7.35 -5.24 2.89
CA GLY A 289 7.27 -6.18 4.02
C GLY A 289 8.11 -7.44 3.81
N ASP A 290 8.23 -8.24 4.86
CA ASP A 290 8.85 -9.57 4.82
C ASP A 290 7.85 -10.66 4.44
N GLY A 291 6.58 -10.30 4.36
CA GLY A 291 5.51 -11.21 3.96
C GLY A 291 5.69 -11.71 2.53
N GLU A 292 5.14 -12.89 2.28
CA GLU A 292 5.08 -13.43 0.93
C GLU A 292 4.27 -12.50 0.02
N CYS A 293 4.86 -12.08 -1.09
CA CYS A 293 4.15 -11.32 -2.12
C CYS A 293 4.38 -11.95 -3.48
N VAL A 294 3.31 -12.35 -4.14
CA VAL A 294 3.35 -12.89 -5.50
C VAL A 294 2.46 -12.08 -6.45
N ILE A 295 2.91 -11.91 -7.66
CA ILE A 295 2.26 -11.12 -8.70
C ILE A 295 1.82 -12.03 -9.82
N LEU A 296 0.54 -11.98 -10.16
CA LEU A 296 -0.04 -12.59 -11.35
C LEU A 296 -0.55 -11.47 -12.24
N THR A 297 0.10 -11.25 -13.38
CA THR A 297 -0.30 -10.20 -14.30
C THR A 297 -1.53 -10.61 -15.10
N HIS A 298 -2.26 -9.66 -15.67
CA HIS A 298 -3.14 -9.95 -16.79
C HIS A 298 -2.32 -10.44 -17.99
N GLU A 299 -2.97 -11.10 -18.93
CA GLU A 299 -2.35 -11.56 -20.16
C GLU A 299 -2.51 -10.48 -21.25
N VAL A 300 -1.45 -10.24 -22.01
CA VAL A 300 -1.47 -9.37 -23.19
C VAL A 300 -1.06 -10.19 -24.41
N THR A 301 -1.96 -10.29 -25.39
CA THR A 301 -1.62 -10.83 -26.71
C THR A 301 -1.27 -9.65 -27.63
N THR A 302 -0.06 -9.65 -28.15
CA THR A 302 0.44 -8.63 -29.09
C THR A 302 -0.14 -8.83 -30.50
N PRO A 303 -0.09 -7.84 -31.41
CA PRO A 303 -0.62 -7.97 -32.75
C PRO A 303 0.02 -9.07 -33.60
N ASP A 304 1.28 -9.42 -33.30
CA ASP A 304 2.00 -10.54 -33.92
C ASP A 304 1.66 -11.91 -33.29
N GLY A 305 0.69 -11.94 -32.35
CA GLY A 305 0.19 -13.17 -31.76
C GLY A 305 0.99 -13.70 -30.56
N ARG A 306 2.02 -12.99 -30.10
CA ARG A 306 2.72 -13.41 -28.87
C ARG A 306 1.86 -13.20 -27.65
N VAL A 307 1.82 -14.20 -26.80
CA VAL A 307 1.14 -14.15 -25.51
C VAL A 307 2.16 -13.79 -24.42
N LEU A 308 1.94 -12.68 -23.75
CA LEU A 308 2.81 -12.15 -22.70
C LEU A 308 2.09 -12.13 -21.35
N MET A 309 2.73 -12.68 -20.34
CA MET A 309 2.24 -12.74 -18.98
C MET A 309 3.42 -12.75 -18.01
N ASN A 310 3.23 -12.24 -16.80
CA ASN A 310 4.22 -12.27 -15.74
C ASN A 310 5.58 -11.67 -16.19
N ARG A 311 6.67 -12.41 -16.05
CA ARG A 311 8.02 -11.96 -16.40
C ARG A 311 8.13 -11.48 -17.84
N ALA A 312 7.56 -12.22 -18.78
CA ALA A 312 7.59 -11.83 -20.19
C ALA A 312 6.85 -10.51 -20.46
N LEU A 313 5.73 -10.26 -19.76
CA LEU A 313 5.01 -8.98 -19.86
C LEU A 313 5.83 -7.83 -19.26
N PHE A 314 6.50 -8.07 -18.13
CA PHE A 314 7.38 -7.10 -17.51
C PHE A 314 8.56 -6.74 -18.41
N GLU A 315 9.27 -7.72 -18.94
CA GLU A 315 10.44 -7.55 -19.82
C GLU A 315 10.10 -6.84 -21.12
N SER A 316 8.88 -7.02 -21.62
CA SER A 316 8.40 -6.30 -22.80
C SER A 316 8.12 -4.80 -22.56
N GLY A 317 8.08 -4.37 -21.29
CA GLY A 317 7.68 -3.02 -20.88
C GLY A 317 6.15 -2.79 -20.88
N LEU A 318 5.35 -3.77 -21.30
CA LEU A 318 3.89 -3.63 -21.39
C LEU A 318 3.16 -3.86 -20.06
N LEU A 319 3.87 -4.24 -19.00
CA LEU A 319 3.32 -4.26 -17.67
C LEU A 319 3.05 -2.82 -17.15
N ASP A 320 3.83 -1.84 -17.60
CA ASP A 320 3.54 -0.43 -17.33
C ASP A 320 2.24 0.00 -18.02
N GLN A 321 1.21 0.25 -17.21
CA GLN A 321 -0.10 0.65 -17.73
C GLN A 321 -0.07 1.95 -18.52
N VAL A 322 0.87 2.85 -18.29
CA VAL A 322 1.01 4.10 -19.02
C VAL A 322 1.48 3.80 -20.43
N GLU A 323 2.47 2.95 -20.56
CA GLU A 323 3.01 2.50 -21.84
C GLU A 323 1.98 1.68 -22.62
N LEU A 324 1.34 0.69 -22.01
CA LEU A 324 0.30 -0.11 -22.66
C LEU A 324 -0.86 0.76 -23.16
N LYS A 325 -1.33 1.71 -22.35
CA LYS A 325 -2.37 2.67 -22.76
C LYS A 325 -1.91 3.60 -23.88
N ARG A 326 -0.64 3.98 -23.91
CA ARG A 326 -0.07 4.77 -24.98
C ARG A 326 -0.15 4.02 -26.29
N GLN A 327 0.34 2.78 -26.31
CA GLN A 327 0.31 1.93 -27.51
C GLN A 327 -1.11 1.67 -28.03
N ILE A 328 -2.06 1.38 -27.13
CA ILE A 328 -3.48 1.21 -27.53
C ILE A 328 -4.04 2.50 -28.14
N ARG A 329 -3.72 3.68 -27.61
CA ARG A 329 -4.15 4.96 -28.20
C ARG A 329 -3.50 5.26 -29.56
N GLU A 330 -2.30 4.75 -29.80
CA GLU A 330 -1.60 4.82 -31.09
C GLU A 330 -2.12 3.80 -32.12
N GLY A 331 -3.16 3.04 -31.77
CA GLY A 331 -3.79 2.09 -32.67
C GLY A 331 -3.16 0.69 -32.67
N ILE A 332 -2.24 0.41 -31.76
CA ILE A 332 -1.67 -0.93 -31.63
C ILE A 332 -2.71 -1.83 -30.96
N ASN A 333 -3.18 -2.83 -31.68
CA ASN A 333 -4.28 -3.69 -31.25
C ASN A 333 -3.79 -4.83 -30.35
N HIS A 334 -3.53 -4.53 -29.07
CA HIS A 334 -3.30 -5.52 -28.03
C HIS A 334 -4.62 -6.11 -27.54
N ARG A 335 -4.68 -7.43 -27.37
CA ARG A 335 -5.80 -8.08 -26.66
C ARG A 335 -5.38 -8.35 -25.23
N ILE A 336 -6.25 -8.00 -24.28
CA ILE A 336 -6.00 -8.12 -22.85
C ILE A 336 -7.01 -9.11 -22.27
N ARG A 337 -6.52 -10.13 -21.60
CA ARG A 337 -7.34 -11.11 -20.86
C ARG A 337 -7.06 -11.00 -19.37
N LYS A 338 -8.11 -10.88 -18.60
CA LYS A 338 -8.06 -10.93 -17.15
C LYS A 338 -7.82 -12.34 -16.64
N ASN A 339 -7.34 -12.44 -15.40
CA ASN A 339 -7.15 -13.73 -14.78
C ASN A 339 -8.48 -14.45 -14.58
N SER A 340 -8.51 -15.72 -14.93
CA SER A 340 -9.64 -16.60 -14.67
C SER A 340 -9.77 -16.94 -13.18
N GLY A 341 -10.94 -17.41 -12.76
CA GLY A 341 -11.16 -17.88 -11.40
C GLY A 341 -10.17 -18.97 -10.96
N ALA A 342 -9.83 -19.89 -11.87
CA ALA A 342 -8.84 -20.94 -11.60
C ALA A 342 -7.43 -20.37 -11.36
N GLU A 343 -7.01 -19.37 -12.14
CA GLU A 343 -5.72 -18.70 -11.97
C GLU A 343 -5.68 -17.93 -10.64
N VAL A 344 -6.76 -17.23 -10.29
CA VAL A 344 -6.86 -16.50 -9.00
C VAL A 344 -6.88 -17.48 -7.82
N ALA A 345 -7.59 -18.61 -7.92
CA ALA A 345 -7.60 -19.66 -6.91
C ALA A 345 -6.21 -20.32 -6.74
N ALA A 346 -5.45 -20.48 -7.82
CA ALA A 346 -4.10 -21.01 -7.74
C ALA A 346 -3.15 -20.10 -6.95
N VAL A 347 -3.31 -18.77 -7.05
CA VAL A 347 -2.57 -17.80 -6.21
C VAL A 347 -2.97 -17.96 -4.73
N ALA A 348 -4.25 -18.11 -4.43
CA ALA A 348 -4.70 -18.34 -3.06
C ALA A 348 -4.16 -19.68 -2.50
N ARG A 349 -4.09 -20.73 -3.32
CA ARG A 349 -3.50 -22.01 -2.92
C ARG A 349 -2.04 -21.85 -2.56
N HIS A 350 -1.27 -21.15 -3.40
CA HIS A 350 0.12 -20.85 -3.12
C HIS A 350 0.31 -20.15 -1.77
N LEU A 351 -0.48 -19.09 -1.52
CA LEU A 351 -0.41 -18.35 -0.24
C LEU A 351 -0.83 -19.20 0.95
N PHE A 352 -1.84 -20.05 0.77
CA PHE A 352 -2.26 -21.00 1.79
C PHE A 352 -1.15 -21.99 2.16
N ASP A 353 -0.45 -22.53 1.16
CA ASP A 353 0.66 -23.46 1.36
C ASP A 353 1.89 -22.80 2.02
N CYS A 354 2.12 -21.50 1.76
CA CYS A 354 3.19 -20.72 2.39
C CYS A 354 2.86 -20.28 3.84
N THR A 355 1.63 -20.46 4.32
CA THR A 355 1.15 -19.95 5.61
C THR A 355 0.51 -21.03 6.48
N THR A 356 1.02 -22.26 6.42
CA THR A 356 0.44 -23.44 7.11
C THR A 356 0.46 -23.32 8.64
N ASP A 357 1.32 -22.49 9.19
CA ASP A 357 1.41 -22.19 10.61
C ASP A 357 0.25 -21.31 11.15
N ILE A 358 -0.54 -20.70 10.26
CA ILE A 358 -1.66 -19.83 10.64
C ILE A 358 -2.97 -20.61 10.53
N THR A 359 -3.49 -21.08 11.66
CA THR A 359 -4.72 -21.89 11.72
C THR A 359 -5.96 -21.11 12.18
N GLY A 360 -5.75 -20.02 12.93
CA GLY A 360 -6.79 -19.07 13.37
C GLY A 360 -6.57 -17.68 12.78
N TRP A 361 -7.10 -16.66 13.46
CA TRP A 361 -6.79 -15.28 13.10
C TRP A 361 -5.30 -15.02 13.30
N ARG A 362 -4.69 -14.39 12.29
CA ARG A 362 -3.27 -14.08 12.34
C ARG A 362 -2.96 -13.09 13.46
N THR A 363 -1.96 -13.40 14.25
CA THR A 363 -1.39 -12.42 15.17
C THR A 363 -0.32 -11.63 14.42
N PRO A 364 -0.39 -10.28 14.40
CA PRO A 364 0.64 -9.47 13.78
C PRO A 364 2.01 -9.82 14.37
N ARG A 365 2.95 -10.20 13.52
CA ARG A 365 4.30 -10.56 13.96
C ARG A 365 5.07 -9.26 14.24
N GLN A 366 5.75 -9.20 15.36
CA GLN A 366 6.81 -8.22 15.54
C GLN A 366 7.93 -8.56 14.54
N LYS A 367 8.38 -7.54 13.81
CA LYS A 367 9.52 -7.74 12.91
C LYS A 367 10.76 -8.09 13.75
N PRO A 368 11.55 -9.09 13.35
CA PRO A 368 12.82 -9.36 14.02
C PRO A 368 13.72 -8.12 13.89
N GLU A 369 14.51 -7.85 14.96
CA GLU A 369 15.45 -6.71 15.00
C GLU A 369 16.47 -6.70 13.85
N ARG A 370 16.69 -7.84 13.22
CA ARG A 370 17.57 -8.01 12.05
C ARG A 370 16.75 -8.27 10.81
N MET A 371 16.24 -7.23 10.21
CA MET A 371 15.73 -7.38 8.86
C MET A 371 16.84 -7.30 7.83
N ARG A 372 16.69 -8.12 6.82
CA ARG A 372 17.64 -8.16 5.71
C ARG A 372 17.48 -6.90 4.86
N PRO A 373 18.56 -6.16 4.59
CA PRO A 373 18.48 -4.83 3.93
C PRO A 373 17.93 -4.85 2.50
N ASN A 374 17.72 -6.03 1.92
CA ASN A 374 17.50 -6.22 0.49
C ASN A 374 16.06 -6.60 0.08
N HIS A 375 15.09 -6.55 1.02
CA HIS A 375 13.70 -6.93 0.71
C HIS A 375 12.80 -5.76 0.30
N PHE A 376 13.38 -4.59 0.08
CA PHE A 376 12.62 -3.46 -0.36
C PHE A 376 12.48 -3.44 -1.88
N ILE A 377 11.24 -3.55 -2.35
CA ILE A 377 10.92 -3.77 -3.76
C ILE A 377 10.00 -2.68 -4.32
N TRP A 378 10.19 -1.43 -3.97
CA TRP A 378 9.39 -0.38 -4.55
C TRP A 378 10.21 0.82 -5.02
N PRO A 379 9.99 1.28 -6.23
CA PRO A 379 9.31 0.66 -7.35
C PRO A 379 10.16 -0.43 -7.97
N PRO A 380 9.58 -1.54 -8.35
CA PRO A 380 10.31 -2.61 -9.01
C PRO A 380 10.57 -2.21 -10.47
N LYS A 381 11.56 -1.41 -10.69
CA LYS A 381 12.10 -1.19 -12.03
C LYS A 381 13.29 -2.11 -12.35
N THR A 382 13.70 -2.90 -11.37
CA THR A 382 14.79 -3.86 -11.52
C THR A 382 14.23 -5.27 -11.43
N HIS A 383 14.62 -6.11 -12.33
CA HIS A 383 14.20 -7.52 -12.44
C HIS A 383 14.38 -8.34 -11.15
N GLU A 384 15.29 -7.92 -10.31
CA GLU A 384 15.79 -8.69 -9.17
C GLU A 384 14.79 -8.80 -8.02
N ASN A 385 13.78 -7.94 -8.05
CA ASN A 385 12.96 -7.68 -6.87
C ASN A 385 11.48 -8.02 -7.02
N MET A 386 11.02 -8.42 -8.22
CA MET A 386 9.63 -8.82 -8.46
C MET A 386 9.53 -10.35 -8.49
N ARG A 387 8.59 -10.87 -7.71
CA ARG A 387 8.27 -12.29 -7.75
C ARG A 387 6.95 -12.52 -8.46
N PHE A 388 7.02 -13.09 -9.64
CA PHE A 388 5.84 -13.49 -10.37
C PHE A 388 5.36 -14.87 -9.92
N PHE A 389 4.05 -15.06 -9.97
CA PHE A 389 3.44 -16.35 -9.65
C PHE A 389 3.99 -17.44 -10.57
N GLY A 390 4.35 -18.58 -9.97
CA GLY A 390 4.99 -19.69 -10.68
C GLY A 390 6.52 -19.63 -10.76
N GLU A 391 7.14 -18.52 -10.35
CA GLU A 391 8.60 -18.45 -10.24
C GLU A 391 9.10 -19.07 -8.92
N PRO A 392 10.27 -19.71 -8.92
CA PRO A 392 10.86 -20.21 -7.69
C PRO A 392 11.14 -19.06 -6.72
N ALA A 393 11.10 -19.34 -5.41
CA ALA A 393 11.50 -18.38 -4.41
C ALA A 393 12.93 -17.91 -4.69
N MET A 394 13.15 -16.60 -4.71
CA MET A 394 14.51 -16.08 -4.82
C MET A 394 15.32 -16.58 -3.64
N ARG A 395 16.43 -17.24 -3.91
CA ARG A 395 17.38 -17.54 -2.85
C ARG A 395 17.89 -16.21 -2.30
N PRO A 396 17.95 -16.04 -0.97
CA PRO A 396 18.63 -14.87 -0.43
C PRO A 396 20.04 -14.85 -1.03
N PRO A 397 20.57 -13.66 -1.37
CA PRO A 397 21.95 -13.58 -1.81
C PRO A 397 22.80 -14.28 -0.76
N THR A 398 23.52 -15.34 -1.18
CA THR A 398 24.52 -15.96 -0.33
C THR A 398 25.48 -14.86 0.09
N GLU A 399 25.60 -14.65 1.38
CA GLU A 399 26.65 -13.79 1.92
C GLU A 399 27.95 -14.29 1.28
N SER A 400 28.47 -13.53 0.32
CA SER A 400 29.81 -13.77 -0.18
C SER A 400 30.75 -13.56 0.98
N ALA A 401 31.37 -14.63 1.39
CA ALA A 401 32.35 -14.71 2.44
C ALA A 401 33.52 -13.72 2.26
#